data_a96ed374b7d6ed3258e981b4456b0bbd
#
_entry.id   a96ed374b7d6ed3258e981b4456b0bbd
#
_cell.length_a   1.000
_cell.length_b   1.000
_cell.length_c   1.000
_cell.angle_alpha   90.00
_cell.angle_beta   90.00
_cell.angle_gamma   90.00
#
_symmetry.space_group_name_H-M   'P 1'
#
loop_
_entity.id
_entity.type
_entity.pdbx_description
1 polymer ?
#
loop_
_entity_poly.entity_id
_entity_poly.type
_entity_poly.pdbx_seq_one_letter_code
_entity_poly.pdbx_strand_id
1 'polypeptide(L)'
;MIRTAFAGAVAATLLSTTASAQDCAAGKTIEDGRLTVATGNPAYFPWVIDDAPETGEGFEAAVAYAVAEEMGFAPDDVVWTRASFDESIQPGAKNFDVNMQQFSITPERDQVVDFSVPYYRAAMAVLTRQGFADTPATVEGLRGLKWGGVASTTAMPVLMETIDPSDDPLLYGDNADVVEAMKANQIDAALFDLPTALYLSAVTLDDGLVLGQFPADRAEGADAFGMLMEEGNPLKACVDAAIGALDQSGRLAEIEAEWLSQATDVPVIE
;
A
#
# COMPACT_ATOMS: atom_id res chain seq x y z
N MET A 1 -80.05 -7.12 -4.82
CA MET A 1 -79.21 -5.98 -4.43
C MET A 1 -77.92 -6.54 -3.86
N ILE A 2 -76.86 -6.61 -4.69
CA ILE A 2 -75.57 -7.17 -4.34
C ILE A 2 -74.65 -5.95 -4.11
N ARG A 3 -74.11 -5.82 -2.88
CA ARG A 3 -73.07 -4.78 -2.51
C ARG A 3 -71.72 -5.38 -2.63
N THR A 4 -70.97 -4.96 -3.64
CA THR A 4 -69.57 -5.25 -3.80
C THR A 4 -68.75 -4.27 -2.94
N ALA A 5 -67.95 -4.81 -1.98
CA ALA A 5 -67.01 -4.05 -1.19
C ALA A 5 -65.67 -4.09 -1.92
N PHE A 6 -65.12 -2.93 -2.28
CA PHE A 6 -63.74 -2.74 -2.78
C PHE A 6 -62.82 -2.61 -1.57
N ALA A 7 -61.92 -3.58 -1.38
CA ALA A 7 -60.82 -3.47 -0.44
C ALA A 7 -59.63 -2.83 -1.17
N GLY A 8 -59.30 -1.61 -0.80
CA GLY A 8 -58.11 -0.90 -1.29
C GLY A 8 -56.86 -1.39 -0.54
N ALA A 9 -55.95 -2.04 -1.24
CA ALA A 9 -54.64 -2.36 -0.70
C ALA A 9 -53.73 -1.11 -0.75
N VAL A 10 -53.35 -0.59 0.41
CA VAL A 10 -52.32 0.44 0.55
C VAL A 10 -50.94 -0.26 0.50
N ALA A 11 -50.24 -0.10 -0.61
CA ALA A 11 -48.86 -0.52 -0.74
C ALA A 11 -47.99 0.51 0.00
N ALA A 12 -47.45 0.13 1.17
CA ALA A 12 -46.40 0.88 1.86
C ALA A 12 -45.08 0.67 1.12
N THR A 13 -44.64 1.63 0.36
CA THR A 13 -43.28 1.71 -0.18
C THR A 13 -42.32 2.01 0.96
N LEU A 14 -41.56 1.01 1.38
CA LEU A 14 -40.39 1.18 2.25
C LEU A 14 -39.32 1.91 1.43
N LEU A 15 -39.19 3.20 1.62
CA LEU A 15 -38.03 3.98 1.21
C LEU A 15 -36.85 3.50 2.11
N SER A 16 -36.05 2.59 1.59
CA SER A 16 -34.74 2.33 2.16
C SER A 16 -33.92 3.59 1.98
N THR A 17 -33.74 4.38 3.03
CA THR A 17 -32.72 5.43 3.09
C THR A 17 -31.38 4.70 3.12
N THR A 18 -30.72 4.59 1.98
CA THR A 18 -29.26 4.40 1.96
C THR A 18 -28.69 5.64 2.64
N ALA A 19 -28.22 5.52 3.88
CA ALA A 19 -27.38 6.54 4.50
C ALA A 19 -26.21 6.74 3.54
N SER A 20 -26.09 7.94 2.99
CA SER A 20 -25.05 8.25 2.02
C SER A 20 -23.71 8.17 2.76
N ALA A 21 -22.72 7.49 2.17
CA ALA A 21 -21.36 7.42 2.71
C ALA A 21 -20.76 8.84 2.91
N GLN A 22 -21.22 9.84 2.17
CA GLN A 22 -20.91 11.26 2.37
C GLN A 22 -21.19 11.78 3.78
N ASP A 23 -22.21 11.24 4.49
CA ASP A 23 -22.49 11.65 5.86
C ASP A 23 -21.40 11.18 6.84
N CYS A 24 -20.63 10.15 6.48
CA CYS A 24 -19.58 9.62 7.35
C CYS A 24 -18.37 10.57 7.45
N ALA A 25 -17.94 11.18 6.36
CA ALA A 25 -16.75 12.04 6.28
C ALA A 25 -17.04 13.53 6.58
N ALA A 26 -18.31 13.92 6.68
CA ALA A 26 -18.71 15.32 6.84
C ALA A 26 -18.08 15.97 8.09
N GLY A 27 -17.36 17.07 7.88
CA GLY A 27 -16.68 17.84 8.93
C GLY A 27 -15.50 17.12 9.60
N LYS A 28 -14.94 16.07 8.96
CA LYS A 28 -13.82 15.29 9.49
C LYS A 28 -12.55 15.40 8.63
N THR A 29 -12.64 15.97 7.44
CA THR A 29 -11.50 16.23 6.56
C THR A 29 -10.81 17.54 6.89
N ILE A 30 -9.52 17.69 6.56
CA ILE A 30 -8.74 18.92 6.76
C ILE A 30 -9.39 20.09 6.01
N GLU A 31 -9.83 19.85 4.78
CA GLU A 31 -10.61 20.79 3.97
C GLU A 31 -12.02 20.25 3.79
N ASP A 32 -13.02 21.00 4.28
CA ASP A 32 -14.42 20.53 4.25
C ASP A 32 -14.88 20.23 2.82
N GLY A 33 -15.43 19.03 2.62
CA GLY A 33 -15.90 18.55 1.31
C GLY A 33 -14.82 18.02 0.37
N ARG A 34 -13.54 17.96 0.83
CA ARG A 34 -12.43 17.43 0.02
C ARG A 34 -11.66 16.37 0.80
N LEU A 35 -11.14 15.39 0.10
CA LEU A 35 -10.23 14.37 0.67
C LEU A 35 -8.79 14.65 0.24
N THR A 36 -7.94 15.01 1.18
CA THR A 36 -6.52 15.23 0.93
C THR A 36 -5.75 13.94 1.08
N VAL A 37 -5.27 13.39 -0.04
CA VAL A 37 -4.47 12.17 -0.09
C VAL A 37 -3.01 12.51 -0.28
N ALA A 38 -2.14 12.05 0.61
CA ALA A 38 -0.69 12.17 0.43
C ALA A 38 -0.12 10.92 -0.24
N THR A 39 0.98 11.11 -0.97
CA THR A 39 1.84 10.06 -1.52
C THR A 39 3.30 10.49 -1.50
N GLY A 40 4.22 9.62 -1.91
CA GLY A 40 5.66 9.86 -1.94
C GLY A 40 6.09 10.98 -2.89
N ASN A 41 7.34 11.39 -2.77
CA ASN A 41 7.98 12.35 -3.66
C ASN A 41 9.40 11.87 -4.03
N PRO A 42 9.57 11.19 -5.19
CA PRO A 42 8.52 10.80 -6.13
C PRO A 42 7.66 9.62 -5.62
N ALA A 43 6.48 9.44 -6.22
CA ALA A 43 5.71 8.22 -6.12
C ALA A 43 6.14 7.24 -7.21
N TYR A 44 6.07 5.93 -6.92
CA TYR A 44 6.70 4.91 -7.75
C TYR A 44 5.69 3.97 -8.42
N PHE A 45 6.03 3.51 -9.64
CA PHE A 45 5.38 2.36 -10.26
C PHE A 45 5.60 1.08 -9.42
N PRO A 46 4.61 0.15 -9.29
CA PRO A 46 3.27 0.17 -9.92
C PRO A 46 2.20 0.85 -9.06
N TRP A 47 2.60 1.48 -7.98
CA TRP A 47 1.71 2.14 -7.01
C TRP A 47 1.08 3.40 -7.56
N VAL A 48 1.88 4.21 -8.24
CA VAL A 48 1.48 5.42 -8.97
C VAL A 48 2.24 5.43 -10.31
N ILE A 49 1.52 5.63 -11.41
CA ILE A 49 2.13 5.73 -12.74
C ILE A 49 2.66 7.14 -12.98
N ASP A 50 3.85 7.22 -13.58
CA ASP A 50 4.49 8.47 -14.04
C ASP A 50 4.57 9.57 -12.96
N ASP A 51 4.58 9.19 -11.67
CA ASP A 51 4.53 10.14 -10.55
C ASP A 51 3.33 11.10 -10.60
N ALA A 52 2.20 10.66 -11.19
CA ALA A 52 1.00 11.46 -11.44
C ALA A 52 -0.25 10.81 -10.79
N PRO A 53 -0.38 10.84 -9.44
CA PRO A 53 -1.45 10.16 -8.72
C PRO A 53 -2.85 10.71 -9.07
N GLU A 54 -2.93 11.96 -9.52
CA GLU A 54 -4.18 12.60 -9.97
C GLU A 54 -4.81 11.96 -11.20
N THR A 55 -4.07 11.12 -11.92
CA THR A 55 -4.62 10.36 -13.05
C THR A 55 -5.45 9.16 -12.60
N GLY A 56 -5.30 8.72 -11.35
CA GLY A 56 -5.89 7.49 -10.85
C GLY A 56 -5.22 6.23 -11.38
N GLU A 57 -4.09 6.36 -12.10
CA GLU A 57 -3.33 5.25 -12.66
C GLU A 57 -2.27 4.74 -11.68
N GLY A 58 -2.22 3.41 -11.51
CA GLY A 58 -1.43 2.71 -10.51
C GLY A 58 -2.26 2.22 -9.34
N PHE A 59 -1.77 1.17 -8.65
CA PHE A 59 -2.55 0.47 -7.65
C PHE A 59 -3.04 1.37 -6.51
N GLU A 60 -2.14 2.12 -5.86
CA GLU A 60 -2.53 2.99 -4.74
C GLU A 60 -3.35 4.20 -5.21
N ALA A 61 -3.05 4.77 -6.38
CA ALA A 61 -3.86 5.84 -6.94
C ALA A 61 -5.30 5.35 -7.21
N ALA A 62 -5.47 4.17 -7.83
CA ALA A 62 -6.78 3.58 -8.10
C ALA A 62 -7.55 3.24 -6.80
N VAL A 63 -6.86 2.67 -5.79
CA VAL A 63 -7.46 2.39 -4.47
C VAL A 63 -7.89 3.68 -3.77
N ALA A 64 -7.08 4.75 -3.83
CA ALA A 64 -7.42 6.04 -3.22
C ALA A 64 -8.72 6.61 -3.80
N TYR A 65 -8.86 6.61 -5.13
CA TYR A 65 -10.09 7.07 -5.78
C TYR A 65 -11.29 6.16 -5.49
N ALA A 66 -11.10 4.83 -5.45
CA ALA A 66 -12.17 3.91 -5.09
C ALA A 66 -12.65 4.10 -3.64
N VAL A 67 -11.74 4.31 -2.69
CA VAL A 67 -12.09 4.63 -1.29
C VAL A 67 -12.80 5.99 -1.21
N ALA A 68 -12.31 7.00 -1.93
CA ALA A 68 -12.95 8.32 -1.99
C ALA A 68 -14.39 8.22 -2.51
N GLU A 69 -14.63 7.44 -3.58
CA GLU A 69 -15.95 7.20 -4.15
C GLU A 69 -16.88 6.50 -3.14
N GLU A 70 -16.42 5.46 -2.46
CA GLU A 70 -17.18 4.77 -1.40
C GLU A 70 -17.49 5.69 -0.22
N MET A 71 -16.63 6.67 0.08
CA MET A 71 -16.86 7.72 1.07
C MET A 71 -17.74 8.86 0.55
N GLY A 72 -18.12 8.85 -0.76
CA GLY A 72 -19.02 9.81 -1.39
C GLY A 72 -18.33 11.07 -1.94
N PHE A 73 -17.01 11.10 -2.06
CA PHE A 73 -16.30 12.17 -2.74
C PHE A 73 -16.34 11.98 -4.25
N ALA A 74 -16.53 13.07 -5.00
CA ALA A 74 -16.32 13.04 -6.44
C ALA A 74 -14.81 13.02 -6.76
N PRO A 75 -14.38 12.55 -7.93
CA PRO A 75 -12.96 12.57 -8.29
C PRO A 75 -12.30 13.96 -8.19
N ASP A 76 -13.03 15.02 -8.53
CA ASP A 76 -12.55 16.42 -8.44
C ASP A 76 -12.40 16.92 -6.98
N ASP A 77 -12.96 16.21 -6.00
CA ASP A 77 -12.84 16.50 -4.57
C ASP A 77 -11.65 15.79 -3.93
N VAL A 78 -10.95 14.93 -4.67
CA VAL A 78 -9.68 14.31 -4.22
C VAL A 78 -8.51 15.24 -4.52
N VAL A 79 -7.79 15.62 -3.48
CA VAL A 79 -6.62 16.52 -3.57
C VAL A 79 -5.36 15.77 -3.23
N TRP A 80 -4.42 15.73 -4.15
CA TRP A 80 -3.15 15.07 -3.90
C TRP A 80 -2.11 16.04 -3.32
N THR A 81 -1.35 15.55 -2.34
CA THR A 81 -0.19 16.23 -1.76
C THR A 81 0.99 15.28 -1.67
N ARG A 82 2.18 15.83 -1.38
CA ARG A 82 3.41 15.04 -1.24
C ARG A 82 3.86 15.06 0.22
N ALA A 83 4.30 13.90 0.71
CA ALA A 83 4.87 13.78 2.03
C ALA A 83 6.05 12.79 1.99
N SER A 84 7.06 13.00 2.83
CA SER A 84 8.12 12.01 2.97
C SER A 84 7.63 10.83 3.83
N PHE A 85 8.17 9.63 3.55
CA PHE A 85 7.83 8.43 4.30
C PHE A 85 8.14 8.60 5.79
N ASP A 86 9.37 9.04 6.10
CA ASP A 86 9.85 9.18 7.47
C ASP A 86 9.08 10.20 8.30
N GLU A 87 8.70 11.34 7.71
CA GLU A 87 7.88 12.34 8.41
C GLU A 87 6.45 11.84 8.65
N SER A 88 5.93 11.03 7.73
CA SER A 88 4.55 10.51 7.84
C SER A 88 4.38 9.55 9.00
N ILE A 89 5.37 8.72 9.30
CA ILE A 89 5.34 7.77 10.44
C ILE A 89 5.71 8.38 11.79
N GLN A 90 6.09 9.69 11.84
CA GLN A 90 6.33 10.36 13.11
C GLN A 90 5.03 10.79 13.79
N PRO A 91 4.98 10.90 15.13
CA PRO A 91 3.82 11.45 15.82
C PRO A 91 3.58 12.93 15.48
N GLY A 92 2.33 13.38 15.60
CA GLY A 92 1.92 14.77 15.46
C GLY A 92 1.01 15.04 14.27
N ALA A 93 0.62 16.32 14.15
CA ALA A 93 -0.35 16.75 13.14
C ALA A 93 0.13 16.49 11.71
N LYS A 94 -0.81 16.10 10.86
CA LYS A 94 -0.59 15.82 9.44
C LYS A 94 -1.19 16.92 8.57
N ASN A 95 -0.64 17.11 7.39
CA ASN A 95 -1.17 18.00 6.35
C ASN A 95 -1.98 17.26 5.28
N PHE A 96 -2.46 16.06 5.62
CA PHE A 96 -3.27 15.18 4.78
C PHE A 96 -4.32 14.46 5.63
N ASP A 97 -5.39 14.01 4.99
CA ASP A 97 -6.41 13.18 5.62
C ASP A 97 -5.96 11.73 5.70
N VAL A 98 -5.39 11.22 4.60
CA VAL A 98 -4.80 9.88 4.49
C VAL A 98 -3.51 9.93 3.68
N ASN A 99 -2.58 8.99 3.92
CA ASN A 99 -1.35 8.85 3.15
C ASN A 99 -1.16 7.40 2.69
N MET A 100 -0.76 7.24 1.43
CA MET A 100 -0.51 5.95 0.79
C MET A 100 0.89 5.93 0.19
N GLN A 101 1.78 5.16 0.82
CA GLN A 101 3.17 4.92 0.39
C GLN A 101 3.62 3.53 0.86
N GLN A 102 2.81 2.51 0.62
CA GLN A 102 3.07 1.13 1.04
C GLN A 102 3.39 1.02 2.55
N PHE A 103 2.68 1.78 3.38
CA PHE A 103 2.90 1.76 4.83
C PHE A 103 2.45 0.45 5.44
N SER A 104 3.40 -0.37 5.88
CA SER A 104 3.13 -1.56 6.68
C SER A 104 2.56 -1.17 8.04
N ILE A 105 1.44 -1.78 8.41
CA ILE A 105 0.83 -1.64 9.72
C ILE A 105 1.70 -2.42 10.72
N THR A 106 2.35 -1.74 11.66
CA THR A 106 3.10 -2.38 12.73
C THR A 106 2.65 -1.88 14.10
N PRO A 107 2.78 -2.72 15.15
CA PRO A 107 2.41 -2.30 16.51
C PRO A 107 3.17 -1.05 17.01
N GLU A 108 4.39 -0.84 16.53
CA GLU A 108 5.22 0.32 16.89
C GLU A 108 4.67 1.60 16.26
N ARG A 109 4.33 1.54 14.96
CA ARG A 109 3.76 2.68 14.22
C ARG A 109 2.36 3.01 14.72
N ASP A 110 1.53 1.99 15.01
CA ASP A 110 0.15 2.14 15.52
C ASP A 110 0.06 2.79 16.90
N GLN A 111 1.21 3.03 17.59
CA GLN A 111 1.25 3.79 18.85
C GLN A 111 1.31 5.30 18.62
N VAL A 112 1.61 5.77 17.43
CA VAL A 112 1.90 7.19 17.15
C VAL A 112 1.19 7.74 15.92
N VAL A 113 0.59 6.88 15.11
CA VAL A 113 -0.26 7.20 13.94
C VAL A 113 -1.39 6.18 13.85
N ASP A 114 -2.51 6.53 13.23
CA ASP A 114 -3.58 5.59 12.91
C ASP A 114 -3.35 4.95 11.53
N PHE A 115 -3.79 3.71 11.38
CA PHE A 115 -3.91 3.02 10.10
C PHE A 115 -5.34 2.59 9.83
N SER A 116 -5.72 2.57 8.56
CA SER A 116 -6.93 1.85 8.15
C SER A 116 -6.76 0.33 8.32
N VAL A 117 -7.87 -0.41 8.14
CA VAL A 117 -7.77 -1.84 7.80
C VAL A 117 -6.91 -2.00 6.55
N PRO A 118 -6.22 -3.15 6.37
CA PRO A 118 -5.35 -3.35 5.21
C PRO A 118 -6.12 -3.27 3.89
N TYR A 119 -5.56 -2.52 2.92
CA TYR A 119 -6.02 -2.54 1.52
C TYR A 119 -5.21 -3.50 0.65
N TYR A 120 -4.03 -3.95 1.10
CA TYR A 120 -3.16 -4.89 0.40
C TYR A 120 -2.28 -5.69 1.37
N ARG A 121 -1.82 -6.87 0.93
CA ARG A 121 -0.83 -7.68 1.65
C ARG A 121 0.29 -8.06 0.70
N ALA A 122 1.48 -7.56 0.95
CA ALA A 122 2.66 -7.78 0.12
C ALA A 122 3.50 -8.94 0.63
N ALA A 123 4.01 -9.77 -0.30
CA ALA A 123 5.21 -10.55 -0.05
C ALA A 123 6.43 -9.63 -0.12
N MET A 124 7.46 -9.92 0.66
CA MET A 124 8.75 -9.23 0.57
C MET A 124 9.69 -10.02 -0.33
N ALA A 125 10.40 -9.36 -1.24
CA ALA A 125 11.23 -9.98 -2.24
C ALA A 125 12.68 -9.46 -2.24
N VAL A 126 13.61 -10.33 -2.60
CA VAL A 126 15.04 -10.02 -2.76
C VAL A 126 15.27 -9.55 -4.19
N LEU A 127 15.51 -8.26 -4.35
CA LEU A 127 15.98 -7.67 -5.59
C LEU A 127 17.51 -7.75 -5.65
N THR A 128 18.04 -8.24 -6.76
CA THR A 128 19.47 -8.34 -7.05
C THR A 128 19.74 -8.17 -8.54
N ARG A 129 20.87 -8.61 -9.04
CA ARG A 129 21.26 -8.55 -10.46
C ARG A 129 21.62 -9.92 -11.00
N GLN A 130 21.59 -10.08 -12.31
CA GLN A 130 21.90 -11.35 -13.01
C GLN A 130 23.26 -11.96 -12.61
N GLY A 131 24.25 -11.15 -12.21
CA GLY A 131 25.51 -11.61 -11.70
C GLY A 131 25.44 -12.50 -10.45
N PHE A 132 24.31 -12.48 -9.76
CA PHE A 132 24.02 -13.27 -8.55
C PHE A 132 22.96 -14.36 -8.77
N ALA A 133 22.62 -14.69 -10.03
CA ALA A 133 21.60 -15.68 -10.35
C ALA A 133 21.88 -17.09 -9.82
N ASP A 134 23.15 -17.43 -9.59
CA ASP A 134 23.58 -18.72 -9.01
C ASP A 134 23.53 -18.74 -7.47
N THR A 135 23.18 -17.62 -6.83
CA THR A 135 23.02 -17.56 -5.36
C THR A 135 21.79 -18.38 -4.96
N PRO A 136 21.95 -19.34 -4.02
CA PRO A 136 20.78 -20.10 -3.56
C PRO A 136 19.72 -19.19 -2.93
N ALA A 137 18.44 -19.40 -3.32
CA ALA A 137 17.30 -18.70 -2.73
C ALA A 137 16.97 -19.28 -1.34
N THR A 138 17.94 -19.24 -0.45
CA THR A 138 17.85 -19.69 0.96
C THR A 138 18.43 -18.61 1.85
N VAL A 139 17.97 -18.55 3.10
CA VAL A 139 18.50 -17.60 4.09
C VAL A 139 20.04 -17.67 4.17
N GLU A 140 20.60 -18.88 4.22
CA GLU A 140 22.07 -19.05 4.28
C GLU A 140 22.78 -18.54 3.02
N GLY A 141 22.20 -18.77 1.82
CA GLY A 141 22.75 -18.30 0.55
C GLY A 141 22.80 -16.78 0.44
N LEU A 142 21.87 -16.09 1.09
CA LEU A 142 21.73 -14.64 1.05
C LEU A 142 22.70 -13.89 1.98
N ARG A 143 23.24 -14.54 3.03
CA ARG A 143 24.08 -13.89 4.04
C ARG A 143 25.35 -13.23 3.50
N GLY A 144 25.91 -13.76 2.43
CA GLY A 144 27.16 -13.27 1.84
C GLY A 144 27.00 -12.09 0.89
N LEU A 145 25.78 -11.65 0.59
CA LEU A 145 25.53 -10.51 -0.29
C LEU A 145 25.78 -9.20 0.48
N LYS A 146 26.19 -8.15 -0.23
CA LYS A 146 26.23 -6.79 0.31
C LYS A 146 24.84 -6.18 0.23
N TRP A 147 24.27 -5.95 1.38
CA TRP A 147 22.89 -5.46 1.50
C TRP A 147 22.81 -3.94 1.62
N GLY A 148 21.71 -3.39 1.14
CA GLY A 148 21.32 -2.02 1.41
C GLY A 148 19.81 -1.91 1.59
N GLY A 149 19.38 -0.84 2.28
CA GLY A 149 17.97 -0.59 2.52
C GLY A 149 17.71 0.73 3.23
N VAL A 150 16.45 1.07 3.41
CA VAL A 150 16.00 2.26 4.14
C VAL A 150 15.69 1.86 5.59
N ALA A 151 16.34 2.53 6.54
CA ALA A 151 16.33 2.14 7.96
C ALA A 151 14.93 2.09 8.60
N SER A 152 14.02 2.96 8.17
CA SER A 152 12.66 3.11 8.71
C SER A 152 11.65 2.09 8.17
N THR A 153 12.06 1.22 7.23
CA THR A 153 11.18 0.23 6.59
C THR A 153 11.16 -1.09 7.34
N THR A 154 10.08 -1.87 7.14
CA THR A 154 9.93 -3.23 7.66
C THR A 154 10.91 -4.23 7.03
N ALA A 155 11.54 -3.88 5.91
CA ALA A 155 12.62 -4.66 5.30
C ALA A 155 13.84 -4.84 6.22
N MET A 156 14.16 -3.83 7.05
CA MET A 156 15.35 -3.88 7.91
C MET A 156 15.27 -4.93 9.03
N PRO A 157 14.18 -5.05 9.80
CA PRO A 157 14.02 -6.17 10.73
C PRO A 157 14.12 -7.54 10.05
N VAL A 158 13.48 -7.73 8.89
CA VAL A 158 13.59 -9.00 8.14
C VAL A 158 15.03 -9.27 7.71
N LEU A 159 15.73 -8.25 7.21
CA LEU A 159 17.15 -8.36 6.84
C LEU A 159 18.02 -8.76 8.02
N MET A 160 17.89 -8.07 9.15
CA MET A 160 18.76 -8.26 10.31
C MET A 160 18.42 -9.50 11.14
N GLU A 161 17.14 -9.86 11.25
CA GLU A 161 16.70 -10.94 12.15
C GLU A 161 16.50 -12.27 11.42
N THR A 162 16.12 -12.24 10.13
CA THR A 162 15.87 -13.44 9.34
C THR A 162 17.06 -13.82 8.49
N ILE A 163 17.60 -12.88 7.69
CA ILE A 163 18.74 -13.16 6.81
C ILE A 163 20.04 -13.16 7.59
N ASP A 164 20.20 -12.23 8.56
CA ASP A 164 21.40 -12.08 9.40
C ASP A 164 22.68 -11.98 8.53
N PRO A 165 22.82 -10.90 7.74
CA PRO A 165 23.89 -10.77 6.76
C PRO A 165 25.28 -10.75 7.41
N SER A 166 26.30 -11.23 6.68
CA SER A 166 27.67 -11.32 7.19
C SER A 166 28.31 -9.95 7.45
N ASP A 167 27.90 -8.93 6.70
CA ASP A 167 28.34 -7.55 6.85
C ASP A 167 27.15 -6.65 7.15
N ASP A 168 27.35 -5.55 7.87
CA ASP A 168 26.30 -4.57 8.15
C ASP A 168 25.76 -3.96 6.84
N PRO A 169 24.43 -3.86 6.69
CA PRO A 169 23.84 -3.28 5.49
C PRO A 169 24.10 -1.77 5.39
N LEU A 170 24.23 -1.27 4.18
CA LEU A 170 24.31 0.17 3.91
C LEU A 170 22.92 0.79 4.02
N LEU A 171 22.80 1.91 4.77
CA LEU A 171 21.55 2.61 5.00
C LEU A 171 21.43 3.83 4.09
N TYR A 172 20.25 4.00 3.51
CA TYR A 172 19.90 5.07 2.58
C TYR A 172 18.69 5.85 3.07
N GLY A 173 18.47 7.04 2.50
CA GLY A 173 17.39 7.93 2.87
C GLY A 173 16.04 7.53 2.25
N ASP A 174 16.06 6.93 1.06
CA ASP A 174 14.87 6.45 0.37
C ASP A 174 15.18 5.30 -0.59
N ASN A 175 14.12 4.73 -1.20
CA ASN A 175 14.25 3.61 -2.13
C ASN A 175 14.95 3.99 -3.45
N ALA A 176 14.89 5.25 -3.90
CA ALA A 176 15.60 5.69 -5.10
C ALA A 176 17.12 5.63 -4.87
N ASP A 177 17.60 6.06 -3.70
CA ASP A 177 19.01 5.98 -3.33
C ASP A 177 19.49 4.51 -3.28
N VAL A 178 18.66 3.58 -2.77
CA VAL A 178 18.96 2.14 -2.78
C VAL A 178 19.14 1.63 -4.20
N VAL A 179 18.25 1.99 -5.11
CA VAL A 179 18.31 1.60 -6.53
C VAL A 179 19.57 2.17 -7.21
N GLU A 180 19.89 3.44 -6.96
CA GLU A 180 21.12 4.04 -7.51
C GLU A 180 22.38 3.38 -6.95
N ALA A 181 22.38 2.98 -5.68
CA ALA A 181 23.48 2.22 -5.09
C ALA A 181 23.64 0.82 -5.74
N MET A 182 22.54 0.15 -6.10
CA MET A 182 22.58 -1.09 -6.87
C MET A 182 23.18 -0.88 -8.27
N LYS A 183 22.74 0.17 -9.00
CA LYS A 183 23.29 0.54 -10.31
C LYS A 183 24.78 0.85 -10.23
N ALA A 184 25.22 1.49 -9.14
CA ALA A 184 26.62 1.82 -8.90
C ALA A 184 27.46 0.65 -8.37
N ASN A 185 26.90 -0.56 -8.20
CA ASN A 185 27.54 -1.73 -7.62
C ASN A 185 28.07 -1.51 -6.18
N GLN A 186 27.43 -0.63 -5.43
CA GLN A 186 27.78 -0.41 -4.01
C GLN A 186 27.16 -1.49 -3.11
N ILE A 187 25.98 -1.99 -3.50
CA ILE A 187 25.26 -3.09 -2.88
C ILE A 187 24.92 -4.17 -3.92
N ASP A 188 24.75 -5.39 -3.45
CA ASP A 188 24.41 -6.55 -4.29
C ASP A 188 22.91 -6.86 -4.25
N ALA A 189 22.25 -6.60 -3.11
CA ALA A 189 20.87 -6.94 -2.90
C ALA A 189 20.14 -5.91 -1.99
N ALA A 190 18.82 -5.85 -2.14
CA ALA A 190 17.91 -5.12 -1.28
C ALA A 190 16.57 -5.86 -1.17
N LEU A 191 15.84 -5.62 -0.06
CA LEU A 191 14.47 -6.11 0.13
C LEU A 191 13.47 -5.03 -0.25
N PHE A 192 12.50 -5.41 -1.06
CA PHE A 192 11.34 -4.60 -1.43
C PHE A 192 10.08 -5.45 -1.35
N ASP A 193 8.91 -4.81 -1.35
CA ASP A 193 7.69 -5.53 -1.69
C ASP A 193 7.79 -6.14 -3.10
N LEU A 194 7.13 -7.27 -3.29
CA LEU A 194 7.26 -8.04 -4.54
C LEU A 194 6.88 -7.24 -5.79
N PRO A 195 5.76 -6.46 -5.84
CA PRO A 195 5.44 -5.66 -7.00
C PRO A 195 6.53 -4.64 -7.35
N THR A 196 7.08 -3.95 -6.37
CA THR A 196 8.20 -3.01 -6.56
C THR A 196 9.46 -3.74 -7.07
N ALA A 197 9.84 -4.87 -6.46
CA ALA A 197 10.99 -5.66 -6.89
C ALA A 197 10.88 -6.13 -8.33
N LEU A 198 9.69 -6.57 -8.76
CA LEU A 198 9.43 -6.98 -10.14
C LEU A 198 9.59 -5.84 -11.13
N TYR A 199 8.99 -4.68 -10.83
CA TYR A 199 9.15 -3.50 -11.68
C TYR A 199 10.61 -3.06 -11.78
N LEU A 200 11.30 -2.95 -10.64
CA LEU A 200 12.71 -2.54 -10.62
C LEU A 200 13.60 -3.51 -11.40
N SER A 201 13.33 -4.82 -11.31
CA SER A 201 14.08 -5.83 -12.04
C SER A 201 13.82 -5.83 -13.54
N ALA A 202 12.61 -5.51 -13.97
CA ALA A 202 12.21 -5.58 -15.37
C ALA A 202 12.43 -4.28 -16.16
N VAL A 203 12.40 -3.12 -15.48
CA VAL A 203 12.35 -1.80 -16.13
C VAL A 203 13.48 -0.88 -15.69
N THR A 204 13.88 -0.91 -14.41
CA THR A 204 14.78 0.10 -13.85
C THR A 204 16.25 -0.34 -13.83
N LEU A 205 16.51 -1.62 -13.62
CA LEU A 205 17.84 -2.22 -13.64
C LEU A 205 18.03 -3.02 -14.94
N ASP A 206 19.07 -2.70 -15.72
CA ASP A 206 19.34 -3.38 -17.00
C ASP A 206 19.57 -4.89 -16.84
N ASP A 207 20.09 -5.32 -15.71
CA ASP A 207 20.37 -6.71 -15.34
C ASP A 207 19.66 -7.14 -14.04
N GLY A 208 18.50 -6.54 -13.74
CA GLY A 208 17.72 -6.82 -12.53
C GLY A 208 17.22 -8.26 -12.46
N LEU A 209 17.18 -8.81 -11.26
CA LEU A 209 16.69 -10.15 -10.95
C LEU A 209 15.97 -10.15 -9.61
N VAL A 210 14.77 -10.71 -9.55
CA VAL A 210 14.14 -11.10 -8.28
C VAL A 210 14.58 -12.52 -7.94
N LEU A 211 15.46 -12.64 -6.95
CA LEU A 211 16.07 -13.91 -6.58
C LEU A 211 15.12 -14.84 -5.85
N GLY A 212 14.22 -14.28 -5.04
CA GLY A 212 13.24 -15.03 -4.27
C GLY A 212 12.36 -14.11 -3.45
N GLN A 213 11.35 -14.68 -2.79
CA GLN A 213 10.40 -13.96 -1.95
C GLN A 213 10.16 -14.65 -0.61
N PHE A 214 9.82 -13.85 0.40
CA PHE A 214 9.23 -14.29 1.65
C PHE A 214 7.71 -14.14 1.52
N PRO A 215 6.94 -15.26 1.53
CA PRO A 215 5.50 -15.20 1.27
C PRO A 215 4.73 -14.40 2.33
N ALA A 216 3.69 -13.71 1.89
CA ALA A 216 2.83 -12.87 2.74
C ALA A 216 2.04 -13.66 3.80
N ASP A 217 1.89 -14.97 3.67
CA ASP A 217 1.17 -15.85 4.60
C ASP A 217 2.03 -16.40 5.75
N ARG A 218 3.33 -16.23 5.71
CA ARG A 218 4.25 -16.59 6.81
C ARG A 218 4.34 -15.44 7.81
N ALA A 219 3.32 -15.29 8.52
CA ALA A 219 2.81 -14.49 9.63
C ALA A 219 3.63 -13.34 10.25
N GLU A 220 4.94 -13.38 10.35
CA GLU A 220 5.74 -12.33 10.99
C GLU A 220 6.43 -11.37 9.99
N GLY A 221 6.28 -11.60 8.69
CA GLY A 221 6.87 -10.80 7.61
C GLY A 221 5.89 -10.37 6.53
N ALA A 222 4.58 -10.58 6.74
CA ALA A 222 3.57 -10.12 5.80
C ALA A 222 3.33 -8.62 6.00
N ASP A 223 3.78 -7.80 5.06
CA ASP A 223 3.46 -6.39 5.04
C ASP A 223 1.99 -6.19 4.68
N ALA A 224 1.18 -5.90 5.70
CA ALA A 224 -0.19 -5.46 5.52
C ALA A 224 -0.18 -3.93 5.36
N PHE A 225 -0.46 -3.42 4.16
CA PHE A 225 -0.47 -1.99 3.89
C PHE A 225 -1.78 -1.36 4.28
N GLY A 226 -1.72 -0.29 5.08
CA GLY A 226 -2.85 0.54 5.49
C GLY A 226 -2.67 1.98 5.06
N MET A 227 -3.79 2.69 4.89
CA MET A 227 -3.77 4.14 4.76
C MET A 227 -3.39 4.75 6.10
N LEU A 228 -2.28 5.51 6.12
CA LEU A 228 -1.79 6.18 7.32
C LEU A 228 -2.56 7.48 7.56
N MET A 229 -2.90 7.73 8.80
CA MET A 229 -3.62 8.92 9.28
C MET A 229 -2.96 9.49 10.54
N GLU A 230 -3.30 10.71 10.91
CA GLU A 230 -2.96 11.26 12.23
C GLU A 230 -3.56 10.39 13.35
N GLU A 231 -2.86 10.26 14.48
CA GLU A 231 -3.36 9.53 15.66
C GLU A 231 -4.70 10.11 16.14
N GLY A 232 -5.70 9.26 16.36
CA GLY A 232 -7.05 9.64 16.76
C GLY A 232 -7.86 10.28 15.63
N ASN A 233 -7.54 10.00 14.36
CA ASN A 233 -8.21 10.59 13.22
C ASN A 233 -9.69 10.18 13.14
N PRO A 234 -10.63 11.14 13.12
CA PRO A 234 -12.06 10.85 13.06
C PRO A 234 -12.52 10.20 11.75
N LEU A 235 -11.71 10.26 10.69
CA LEU A 235 -12.00 9.60 9.39
C LEU A 235 -11.77 8.09 9.43
N LYS A 236 -10.93 7.56 10.34
CA LYS A 236 -10.53 6.15 10.34
C LYS A 236 -11.70 5.19 10.14
N ALA A 237 -12.79 5.35 10.90
CA ALA A 237 -13.93 4.46 10.78
C ALA A 237 -14.64 4.52 9.41
N CYS A 238 -14.58 5.68 8.74
CA CYS A 238 -15.16 5.86 7.40
C CYS A 238 -14.26 5.20 6.34
N VAL A 239 -12.95 5.37 6.45
CA VAL A 239 -11.95 4.74 5.58
C VAL A 239 -12.01 3.22 5.72
N ASP A 240 -12.06 2.71 6.97
CA ASP A 240 -12.19 1.28 7.24
C ASP A 240 -13.46 0.68 6.62
N ALA A 241 -14.59 1.39 6.73
CA ALA A 241 -15.85 0.96 6.13
C ALA A 241 -15.80 0.95 4.60
N ALA A 242 -15.17 1.95 3.98
CA ALA A 242 -15.00 2.04 2.54
C ALA A 242 -14.10 0.90 2.01
N ILE A 243 -12.94 0.66 2.64
CA ILE A 243 -12.06 -0.45 2.27
C ILE A 243 -12.79 -1.80 2.43
N GLY A 244 -13.54 -1.97 3.53
CA GLY A 244 -14.33 -3.18 3.77
C GLY A 244 -15.43 -3.40 2.72
N ALA A 245 -16.06 -2.34 2.19
CA ALA A 245 -17.04 -2.43 1.10
C ALA A 245 -16.37 -2.82 -0.22
N LEU A 246 -15.22 -2.23 -0.54
CA LEU A 246 -14.43 -2.57 -1.72
C LEU A 246 -13.93 -4.02 -1.71
N ASP A 247 -13.50 -4.53 -0.54
CA ASP A 247 -13.10 -5.92 -0.36
C ASP A 247 -14.30 -6.86 -0.57
N GLN A 248 -15.42 -6.61 0.10
CA GLN A 248 -16.64 -7.42 -0.01
C GLN A 248 -17.23 -7.44 -1.42
N SER A 249 -17.14 -6.35 -2.17
CA SER A 249 -17.59 -6.29 -3.58
C SER A 249 -16.62 -6.95 -4.55
N GLY A 250 -15.39 -7.25 -4.14
CA GLY A 250 -14.32 -7.75 -4.99
C GLY A 250 -13.57 -6.65 -5.75
N ARG A 251 -13.91 -5.38 -5.54
CA ARG A 251 -13.29 -4.24 -6.27
C ARG A 251 -11.80 -4.10 -5.98
N LEU A 252 -11.35 -4.37 -4.73
CA LEU A 252 -9.91 -4.38 -4.41
C LEU A 252 -9.16 -5.42 -5.24
N ALA A 253 -9.72 -6.64 -5.35
CA ALA A 253 -9.10 -7.71 -6.14
C ALA A 253 -9.07 -7.38 -7.65
N GLU A 254 -10.08 -6.67 -8.18
CA GLU A 254 -10.06 -6.19 -9.56
C GLU A 254 -8.95 -5.16 -9.78
N ILE A 255 -8.80 -4.18 -8.88
CA ILE A 255 -7.74 -3.17 -8.95
C ILE A 255 -6.36 -3.84 -8.81
N GLU A 256 -6.21 -4.79 -7.90
CA GLU A 256 -4.98 -5.56 -7.75
C GLU A 256 -4.64 -6.31 -9.06
N ALA A 257 -5.62 -7.02 -9.64
CA ALA A 257 -5.43 -7.75 -10.89
C ALA A 257 -5.07 -6.84 -12.07
N GLU A 258 -5.55 -5.60 -12.09
CA GLU A 258 -5.23 -4.62 -13.13
C GLU A 258 -3.79 -4.11 -13.03
N TRP A 259 -3.33 -3.80 -11.80
CA TRP A 259 -2.08 -3.08 -11.62
C TRP A 259 -0.91 -3.94 -11.12
N LEU A 260 -1.17 -5.00 -10.32
CA LEU A 260 -0.13 -5.77 -9.63
C LEU A 260 -0.01 -7.22 -10.13
N SER A 261 -0.93 -7.71 -10.95
CA SER A 261 -0.98 -9.11 -11.34
C SER A 261 0.14 -9.47 -12.28
N GLN A 262 1.31 -9.96 -11.81
CA GLN A 262 2.26 -10.59 -12.74
C GLN A 262 3.33 -11.53 -12.15
N ALA A 263 3.32 -11.93 -10.90
CA ALA A 263 4.40 -12.77 -10.41
C ALA A 263 3.91 -14.11 -9.89
N THR A 264 3.93 -15.12 -10.76
CA THR A 264 3.55 -16.48 -10.38
C THR A 264 4.73 -17.43 -10.11
N ASP A 265 5.95 -17.08 -10.52
CA ASP A 265 7.09 -18.00 -10.54
C ASP A 265 8.32 -17.56 -9.75
N VAL A 266 8.18 -16.60 -8.81
CA VAL A 266 9.31 -16.17 -7.95
C VAL A 266 9.57 -17.24 -6.88
N PRO A 267 10.81 -17.78 -6.77
CA PRO A 267 11.15 -18.80 -5.78
C PRO A 267 10.82 -18.35 -4.35
N VAL A 268 10.34 -19.27 -3.52
CA VAL A 268 10.19 -19.02 -2.09
C VAL A 268 11.54 -19.22 -1.39
N ILE A 269 11.93 -18.26 -0.55
CA ILE A 269 13.14 -18.33 0.26
C ILE A 269 12.85 -19.24 1.46
N GLU A 270 13.72 -20.26 1.66
CA GLU A 270 13.64 -21.27 2.72
C GLU A 270 14.73 -21.07 3.81
#